data_596b9d246f684c0a286304b59bcb228f
#
_entry.id   596b9d246f684c0a286304b59bcb228f
#
_cell.length_a   1.000
_cell.length_b   1.000
_cell.length_c   1.000
_cell.angle_alpha   90.00
_cell.angle_beta   90.00
_cell.angle_gamma   90.00
#
_symmetry.space_group_name_H-M   'P 1'
#
loop_
_entity.id
_entity.type
_entity.pdbx_description
1 polymer ?
#
loop_
_entity_poly.entity_id
_entity_poly.type
_entity_poly.pdbx_seq_one_letter_code
_entity_poly.pdbx_strand_id
1 'polypeptide(L)'
;MKLLLAPMEGLLDFVLRDVLTRVGGADRCVSEFIRISGTLLPDKVYLRTMPELRNGSKTLAGVPVRAQLLGSDPVSMAENAANLARLGPEGIDLNFGCPAKTVNKHKGGCVL
;
A
#
# COMPACT_ATOMS: atom_id res chain seq x y z
N MET A 1 -0.03 7.43 22.18
CA MET A 1 0.49 6.36 21.33
C MET A 1 -0.35 6.23 20.07
N LYS A 2 0.29 6.13 18.92
CA LYS A 2 -0.44 5.96 17.66
C LYS A 2 -0.58 4.49 17.33
N LEU A 3 -1.77 4.08 16.92
CA LEU A 3 -2.07 2.70 16.52
C LEU A 3 -2.13 2.63 15.00
N LEU A 4 -1.24 1.81 14.42
CA LEU A 4 -1.19 1.58 12.99
C LEU A 4 -1.86 0.25 12.67
N LEU A 5 -2.84 0.29 11.76
CA LEU A 5 -3.49 -0.92 11.27
C LEU A 5 -2.68 -1.45 10.09
N ALA A 6 -1.96 -2.54 10.33
CA ALA A 6 -1.09 -3.15 9.33
C ALA A 6 -1.89 -4.06 8.38
N PRO A 7 -1.51 -4.12 7.12
CA PRO A 7 -2.23 -4.95 6.16
C PRO A 7 -1.84 -6.42 6.28
N MET A 8 -2.79 -7.28 5.88
CA MET A 8 -2.51 -8.69 5.58
C MET A 8 -3.12 -8.98 4.22
N GLU A 9 -2.31 -9.48 3.30
CA GLU A 9 -2.76 -9.76 1.94
C GLU A 9 -3.97 -10.71 1.97
N GLY A 10 -5.01 -10.34 1.22
CA GLY A 10 -6.24 -11.12 1.15
C GLY A 10 -7.12 -11.03 2.37
N LEU A 11 -6.71 -10.31 3.42
CA LEU A 11 -7.46 -10.21 4.66
C LEU A 11 -7.86 -8.78 4.97
N LEU A 12 -6.91 -7.84 4.98
CA LEU A 12 -7.19 -6.44 5.31
C LEU A 12 -7.26 -5.61 4.05
N ASP A 13 -8.39 -5.70 3.35
CA ASP A 13 -8.69 -4.90 2.17
C ASP A 13 -9.39 -3.59 2.57
N PHE A 14 -9.83 -2.83 1.55
CA PHE A 14 -10.48 -1.54 1.80
C PHE A 14 -11.78 -1.68 2.58
N VAL A 15 -12.52 -2.77 2.40
CA VAL A 15 -13.77 -2.99 3.13
C VAL A 15 -13.50 -3.19 4.61
N LEU A 16 -12.54 -4.03 4.94
CA LEU A 16 -12.18 -4.27 6.33
C LEU A 16 -11.54 -3.05 6.98
N ARG A 17 -10.71 -2.31 6.22
CA ARG A 17 -10.16 -1.03 6.71
C ARG A 17 -11.28 -0.05 7.08
N ASP A 18 -12.31 0.05 6.23
CA ASP A 18 -13.45 0.92 6.50
C ASP A 18 -14.16 0.51 7.77
N VAL A 19 -14.50 -0.77 7.88
CA VAL A 19 -15.22 -1.29 9.06
C VAL A 19 -14.42 -1.08 10.34
N LEU A 20 -13.14 -1.46 10.35
CA LEU A 20 -12.32 -1.38 11.55
C LEU A 20 -12.06 0.06 11.99
N THR A 21 -11.93 0.98 11.05
CA THR A 21 -11.75 2.39 11.40
C THR A 21 -13.03 3.04 11.91
N ARG A 22 -14.20 2.54 11.50
CA ARG A 22 -15.49 2.98 12.07
C ARG A 22 -15.64 2.56 13.53
N VAL A 23 -15.12 1.39 13.88
CA VAL A 23 -15.12 0.92 15.27
C VAL A 23 -14.24 1.82 16.14
N GLY A 24 -13.17 2.34 15.56
CA GLY A 24 -12.28 3.26 16.24
C GLY A 24 -11.02 2.58 16.76
N GLY A 25 -10.08 3.38 17.22
CA GLY A 25 -8.84 2.89 17.82
C GLY A 25 -7.61 2.91 16.90
N ALA A 26 -7.81 2.92 15.58
CA ALA A 26 -6.69 3.03 14.65
C ALA A 26 -6.46 4.48 14.26
N ASP A 27 -5.22 4.93 14.31
CA ASP A 27 -4.84 6.30 13.93
C ASP A 27 -4.46 6.39 12.45
N ARG A 28 -4.04 5.27 11.87
CA ARG A 28 -3.57 5.22 10.49
C ARG A 28 -3.66 3.79 9.98
N CYS A 29 -3.87 3.65 8.67
CA CYS A 29 -3.87 2.36 8.00
C CYS A 29 -2.78 2.32 6.94
N VAL A 30 -2.36 1.09 6.58
CA VAL A 30 -1.50 0.85 5.42
C VAL A 30 -2.24 -0.12 4.51
N SER A 31 -2.26 0.17 3.21
CA SER A 31 -2.91 -0.71 2.25
C SER A 31 -2.14 -2.03 2.12
N GLU A 32 -2.84 -3.06 1.62
CA GLU A 32 -2.13 -4.25 1.17
C GLU A 32 -1.16 -3.86 0.06
N PHE A 33 -0.09 -4.66 -0.11
CA PHE A 33 0.96 -4.26 -1.04
C PHE A 33 0.50 -4.39 -2.50
N ILE A 34 0.99 -3.45 -3.31
CA ILE A 34 0.82 -3.46 -4.76
C ILE A 34 2.15 -3.91 -5.34
N ARG A 35 2.14 -5.03 -6.06
CA ARG A 35 3.37 -5.64 -6.59
C ARG A 35 3.85 -4.87 -7.81
N ILE A 36 5.13 -4.48 -7.76
CA ILE A 36 5.81 -3.79 -8.85
C ILE A 36 6.76 -4.77 -9.53
N SER A 37 6.57 -4.97 -10.84
CA SER A 37 7.30 -6.01 -11.58
C SER A 37 8.02 -5.49 -12.82
N GLY A 38 8.45 -4.24 -12.81
CA GLY A 38 9.26 -3.67 -13.90
C GLY A 38 8.48 -2.84 -14.90
N THR A 39 7.17 -2.76 -14.79
CA THR A 39 6.33 -1.93 -15.65
C THR A 39 5.63 -0.84 -14.85
N LEU A 40 5.29 0.24 -15.53
CA LEU A 40 4.50 1.30 -14.92
C LEU A 40 3.04 0.86 -14.88
N LEU A 41 2.46 0.80 -13.67
CA LEU A 41 1.09 0.35 -13.48
C LEU A 41 0.09 1.46 -13.86
N PRO A 42 -1.06 1.08 -14.45
CA PRO A 42 -2.13 2.05 -14.69
C PRO A 42 -2.81 2.46 -13.38
N ASP A 43 -3.40 3.65 -13.38
CA ASP A 43 -4.06 4.20 -12.19
C ASP A 43 -5.13 3.27 -11.62
N LYS A 44 -5.83 2.54 -12.47
CA LYS A 44 -6.90 1.62 -12.02
C LYS A 44 -6.41 0.55 -11.06
N VAL A 45 -5.13 0.16 -11.13
CA VAL A 45 -4.56 -0.83 -10.22
C VAL A 45 -4.48 -0.25 -8.81
N TYR A 46 -3.99 0.98 -8.68
CA TYR A 46 -3.91 1.65 -7.39
C TYR A 46 -5.30 1.91 -6.82
N LEU A 47 -6.22 2.37 -7.65
CA LEU A 47 -7.58 2.72 -7.22
C LEU A 47 -8.40 1.49 -6.83
N ARG A 48 -8.11 0.33 -7.42
CA ARG A 48 -8.76 -0.93 -7.06
C ARG A 48 -8.29 -1.44 -5.70
N THR A 49 -6.99 -1.37 -5.45
CA THR A 49 -6.40 -1.83 -4.18
C THR A 49 -6.71 -0.84 -3.07
N MET A 50 -6.74 0.45 -3.39
CA MET A 50 -6.90 1.52 -2.41
C MET A 50 -7.91 2.56 -2.92
N PRO A 51 -9.22 2.22 -2.90
CA PRO A 51 -10.26 3.18 -3.31
C PRO A 51 -10.29 4.46 -2.47
N GLU A 52 -9.71 4.41 -1.28
CA GLU A 52 -9.58 5.57 -0.39
C GLU A 52 -8.84 6.74 -1.06
N LEU A 53 -8.06 6.47 -2.12
CA LEU A 53 -7.44 7.54 -2.90
C LEU A 53 -8.47 8.54 -3.46
N ARG A 54 -9.71 8.07 -3.71
CA ARG A 54 -10.80 8.94 -4.16
C ARG A 54 -11.45 9.71 -3.03
N ASN A 55 -11.06 9.43 -1.80
CA ASN A 55 -11.59 10.08 -0.60
C ASN A 55 -10.47 10.79 0.19
N GLY A 56 -9.54 11.42 -0.52
CA GLY A 56 -8.44 12.12 0.12
C GLY A 56 -7.46 11.21 0.86
N SER A 57 -7.35 9.96 0.42
CA SER A 57 -6.50 8.94 1.05
C SER A 57 -6.93 8.61 2.48
N LYS A 58 -8.24 8.62 2.73
CA LYS A 58 -8.81 8.34 4.04
C LYS A 58 -9.97 7.36 3.93
N THR A 59 -10.19 6.61 5.00
CA THR A 59 -11.42 5.84 5.14
C THR A 59 -12.60 6.78 5.33
N LEU A 60 -13.82 6.25 5.28
CA LEU A 60 -15.03 7.06 5.53
C LEU A 60 -15.05 7.61 6.95
N ALA A 61 -14.40 6.92 7.88
CA ALA A 61 -14.26 7.43 9.26
C ALA A 61 -13.19 8.53 9.40
N GLY A 62 -12.47 8.85 8.31
CA GLY A 62 -11.48 9.91 8.30
C GLY A 62 -10.08 9.48 8.70
N VAL A 63 -9.82 8.17 8.79
CA VAL A 63 -8.50 7.67 9.16
C VAL A 63 -7.60 7.60 7.91
N PRO A 64 -6.40 8.22 7.96
CA PRO A 64 -5.49 8.21 6.81
C PRO A 64 -5.04 6.81 6.43
N VAL A 65 -4.91 6.58 5.12
CA VAL A 65 -4.43 5.30 4.57
C VAL A 65 -3.17 5.58 3.75
N ARG A 66 -2.10 4.85 4.06
CA ARG A 66 -0.86 4.90 3.31
C ARG A 66 -0.85 3.80 2.27
N ALA A 67 -0.33 4.08 1.09
CA ALA A 67 -0.15 3.07 0.05
C ALA A 67 1.12 2.26 0.31
N GLN A 68 1.12 1.00 -0.11
CA GLN A 68 2.30 0.14 0.03
C GLN A 68 2.65 -0.49 -1.31
N LEU A 69 3.91 -0.32 -1.73
CA LEU A 69 4.46 -0.95 -2.93
C LEU A 69 5.44 -2.05 -2.54
N LEU A 70 5.38 -3.17 -3.24
CA LEU A 70 6.29 -4.29 -3.05
C LEU A 70 7.09 -4.54 -4.32
N GLY A 71 8.41 -4.58 -4.22
CA GLY A 71 9.26 -4.88 -5.36
C GLY A 71 10.73 -4.95 -5.00
N SER A 72 11.56 -5.20 -6.01
CA SER A 72 13.00 -5.33 -5.83
C SER A 72 13.81 -4.39 -6.72
N ASP A 73 13.23 -3.91 -7.82
CA ASP A 73 13.93 -3.01 -8.74
C ASP A 73 13.75 -1.55 -8.30
N PRO A 74 14.83 -0.87 -7.89
CA PRO A 74 14.72 0.51 -7.39
C PRO A 74 14.17 1.49 -8.41
N VAL A 75 14.51 1.33 -9.69
CA VAL A 75 14.04 2.23 -10.75
C VAL A 75 12.55 2.09 -10.95
N SER A 76 12.06 0.86 -11.12
CA SER A 76 10.61 0.62 -11.25
C SER A 76 9.84 1.06 -10.02
N MET A 77 10.40 0.82 -8.83
CA MET A 77 9.77 1.27 -7.59
C MET A 77 9.65 2.79 -7.55
N ALA A 78 10.71 3.51 -7.92
CA ALA A 78 10.70 4.96 -7.93
C ALA A 78 9.71 5.52 -8.96
N GLU A 79 9.68 4.95 -10.16
CA GLU A 79 8.75 5.38 -11.20
C GLU A 79 7.30 5.17 -10.82
N ASN A 80 6.98 4.00 -10.26
CA ASN A 80 5.63 3.71 -9.80
C ASN A 80 5.24 4.56 -8.59
N ALA A 81 6.16 4.80 -7.67
CA ALA A 81 5.91 5.67 -6.53
C ALA A 81 5.61 7.10 -6.97
N ALA A 82 6.38 7.64 -7.92
CA ALA A 82 6.13 8.97 -8.46
C ALA A 82 4.77 9.05 -9.15
N ASN A 83 4.42 8.00 -9.90
CA ASN A 83 3.12 7.94 -10.57
C ASN A 83 1.97 7.85 -9.59
N LEU A 84 2.09 7.01 -8.56
CA LEU A 84 1.10 6.89 -7.50
C LEU A 84 0.94 8.19 -6.72
N ALA A 85 2.03 8.92 -6.50
CA ALA A 85 2.00 10.18 -5.75
C ALA A 85 1.05 11.21 -6.37
N ARG A 86 0.83 11.16 -7.69
CA ARG A 86 -0.12 12.06 -8.36
C ARG A 86 -1.57 11.86 -7.87
N LEU A 87 -1.87 10.68 -7.36
CA LEU A 87 -3.21 10.35 -6.87
C LEU A 87 -3.42 10.80 -5.41
N GLY A 88 -2.41 11.37 -4.79
CA GLY A 88 -2.51 12.00 -3.48
C GLY A 88 -2.62 11.06 -2.28
N PRO A 89 -1.86 9.94 -2.23
CA PRO A 89 -1.85 9.13 -1.03
C PRO A 89 -1.28 9.89 0.16
N GLU A 90 -1.70 9.52 1.36
CA GLU A 90 -1.18 10.11 2.59
C GLU A 90 0.32 9.87 2.74
N GLY A 91 0.78 8.76 2.18
CA GLY A 91 2.19 8.42 2.10
C GLY A 91 2.35 7.13 1.32
N ILE A 92 3.59 6.80 0.98
CA ILE A 92 3.92 5.59 0.22
C ILE A 92 5.00 4.84 0.98
N ASP A 93 4.71 3.59 1.33
CA ASP A 93 5.68 2.72 1.97
C ASP A 93 6.24 1.75 0.94
N LEU A 94 7.55 1.57 0.97
CA LEU A 94 8.24 0.64 0.07
C LEU A 94 8.58 -0.63 0.83
N ASN A 95 8.14 -1.77 0.31
CA ASN A 95 8.35 -3.07 0.94
C ASN A 95 9.36 -3.88 0.14
N PHE A 96 10.54 -4.04 0.69
CA PHE A 96 11.57 -4.94 0.18
C PHE A 96 11.74 -6.16 1.07
N GLY A 97 11.00 -6.24 2.18
CA GLY A 97 11.16 -7.24 3.23
C GLY A 97 10.25 -8.45 3.13
N CYS A 98 9.56 -8.62 2.02
CA CYS A 98 8.64 -9.75 1.87
C CYS A 98 9.39 -11.08 1.90
N PRO A 99 9.03 -12.03 2.80
CA PRO A 99 9.73 -13.31 2.93
C PRO A 99 9.33 -14.36 1.90
N ALA A 100 8.46 -14.05 0.94
CA ALA A 100 8.03 -15.01 -0.06
C ALA A 100 9.21 -15.49 -0.91
N LYS A 101 9.29 -16.78 -1.15
CA LYS A 101 10.40 -17.37 -1.92
C LYS A 101 10.58 -16.72 -3.29
N THR A 102 9.48 -16.45 -3.99
CA THR A 102 9.51 -15.85 -5.31
C THR A 102 10.14 -14.46 -5.28
N VAL A 103 9.79 -13.67 -4.27
CA VAL A 103 10.34 -12.32 -4.11
C VAL A 103 11.84 -12.40 -3.80
N ASN A 104 12.25 -13.26 -2.89
CA ASN A 104 13.66 -13.42 -2.52
C ASN A 104 14.50 -13.96 -3.69
N LYS A 105 13.93 -14.86 -4.48
CA LYS A 105 14.59 -15.39 -5.67
C LYS A 105 14.89 -14.28 -6.68
N HIS A 106 14.07 -13.27 -6.77
CA HIS A 106 14.24 -12.14 -7.67
C HIS A 106 14.85 -10.92 -6.97
N LYS A 107 15.60 -11.15 -5.88
CA LYS A 107 16.27 -10.12 -5.11
C LYS A 107 15.32 -9.10 -4.46
N GLY A 108 14.11 -9.55 -4.15
CA GLY A 108 13.20 -8.80 -3.30
C GLY A 108 13.46 -9.14 -1.85
N GLY A 109 12.59 -8.66 -0.98
CA GLY A 109 12.70 -8.96 0.43
C GLY A 109 13.84 -8.23 1.11
N CYS A 110 14.67 -8.96 1.83
CA CYS A 110 15.75 -8.38 2.62
C CYS A 110 17.01 -8.03 1.84
N VAL A 111 17.03 -8.25 0.54
CA VAL A 111 18.19 -7.98 -0.30
C VAL A 111 18.12 -6.53 -0.78
N LEU A 112 18.94 -5.68 -0.21
CA LEU A 112 19.02 -4.27 -0.56
C LEU A 112 20.40 -3.91 -1.06
#